data_c766b990c5343bea4784d20f4a006946
#
_entry.id   c766b990c5343bea4784d20f4a006946
#
_cell.length_a   1.000
_cell.length_b   1.000
_cell.length_c   1.000
_cell.angle_alpha   90.00
_cell.angle_beta   90.00
_cell.angle_gamma   90.00
#
_symmetry.space_group_name_H-M   'P 1'
#
loop_
_entity.id
_entity.type
_entity.pdbx_description
1 polymer ?
#
loop_
_entity_poly.entity_id
_entity_poly.type
_entity_poly.pdbx_seq_one_letter_code
_entity_poly.pdbx_strand_id
1 'polypeptide(L)'
;MDPLWILVAFILGFTVNRVGLPPLVGYLIAGFVLQALGVEGGATLEKIADLGVTLLLFSIGLKLRLRSLTNPEIWAGASIHMLVTVIVFAAAIYALGLSGLSVFGALDFKLSLMIAFALSFSSTVFAVKVLEERGEMSSRHGRISIGILIMQDIFAVLFLTFSTGKIPSPWAIALVGGLMIARPLFFAILDRVGHRELLLLFSVFLALGLGAGGFEF
;
A
#
# COMPACT_ATOMS: atom_id res chain seq x y z
N MET A 1 18.40 -17.52 1.27
CA MET A 1 18.80 -16.09 1.20
C MET A 1 20.29 -16.00 1.48
N ASP A 2 21.02 -15.31 0.64
CA ASP A 2 22.43 -15.05 0.87
C ASP A 2 22.59 -13.96 1.95
N PRO A 3 23.38 -14.16 3.00
CA PRO A 3 23.68 -13.14 4.00
C PRO A 3 24.19 -11.82 3.43
N LEU A 4 24.84 -11.89 2.25
CA LEU A 4 25.32 -10.71 1.54
C LEU A 4 24.19 -9.73 1.18
N TRP A 5 23.01 -10.23 0.82
CA TRP A 5 21.87 -9.37 0.46
C TRP A 5 21.37 -8.57 1.67
N ILE A 6 21.35 -9.21 2.83
CA ILE A 6 20.97 -8.55 4.10
C ILE A 6 22.01 -7.49 4.45
N LEU A 7 23.30 -7.79 4.25
CA LEU A 7 24.38 -6.85 4.51
C LEU A 7 24.29 -5.61 3.60
N VAL A 8 24.05 -5.80 2.30
CA VAL A 8 23.87 -4.70 1.35
C VAL A 8 22.68 -3.83 1.74
N ALA A 9 21.54 -4.46 2.06
CA ALA A 9 20.34 -3.76 2.51
C ALA A 9 20.62 -2.97 3.81
N PHE A 10 21.33 -3.58 4.76
CA PHE A 10 21.71 -2.92 6.02
C PHE A 10 22.60 -1.72 5.78
N ILE A 11 23.68 -1.87 5.00
CA ILE A 11 24.62 -0.78 4.73
C ILE A 11 23.92 0.40 4.05
N LEU A 12 23.12 0.14 3.01
CA LEU A 12 22.42 1.19 2.28
C LEU A 12 21.32 1.82 3.12
N GLY A 13 20.55 1.02 3.88
CA GLY A 13 19.55 1.53 4.81
C GLY A 13 20.17 2.42 5.90
N PHE A 14 21.28 1.98 6.47
CA PHE A 14 22.03 2.75 7.47
C PHE A 14 22.58 4.06 6.89
N THR A 15 23.20 4.02 5.71
CA THR A 15 23.76 5.19 5.05
C THR A 15 22.67 6.24 4.75
N VAL A 16 21.54 5.80 4.19
CA VAL A 16 20.40 6.66 3.88
C VAL A 16 19.80 7.28 5.15
N ASN A 17 19.70 6.48 6.22
CA ASN A 17 19.24 6.98 7.51
C ASN A 17 20.14 8.07 8.10
N ARG A 18 21.46 7.97 7.90
CA ARG A 18 22.43 9.00 8.33
C ARG A 18 22.26 10.34 7.60
N VAL A 19 21.66 10.33 6.41
CA VAL A 19 21.36 11.55 5.64
C VAL A 19 19.95 12.10 5.97
N GLY A 20 19.25 11.51 6.95
CA GLY A 20 17.94 11.97 7.41
C GLY A 20 16.76 11.45 6.58
N LEU A 21 16.97 10.46 5.72
CA LEU A 21 15.89 9.79 4.97
C LEU A 21 15.49 8.47 5.65
N PRO A 22 14.26 8.01 5.46
CA PRO A 22 13.82 6.71 5.98
C PRO A 22 14.69 5.55 5.46
N PRO A 23 15.06 4.57 6.31
CA PRO A 23 15.82 3.38 5.90
C PRO A 23 15.22 2.62 4.73
N LEU A 24 13.89 2.67 4.58
CA LEU A 24 13.16 2.07 3.47
C LEU A 24 13.72 2.50 2.09
N VAL A 25 14.11 3.76 1.95
CA VAL A 25 14.73 4.27 0.71
C VAL A 25 16.04 3.53 0.42
N GLY A 26 16.84 3.29 1.46
CA GLY A 26 18.07 2.51 1.35
C GLY A 26 17.83 1.05 0.97
N TYR A 27 16.76 0.44 1.47
CA TYR A 27 16.36 -0.93 1.11
C TYR A 27 15.91 -1.02 -0.36
N LEU A 28 15.19 -0.02 -0.86
CA LEU A 28 14.83 0.06 -2.29
C LEU A 28 16.07 0.18 -3.17
N ILE A 29 17.01 1.05 -2.81
CA ILE A 29 18.29 1.19 -3.53
C ILE A 29 19.06 -0.13 -3.51
N ALA A 30 19.06 -0.84 -2.37
CA ALA A 30 19.69 -2.16 -2.25
C ALA A 30 19.10 -3.17 -3.24
N GLY A 31 17.78 -3.18 -3.39
CA GLY A 31 17.10 -4.04 -4.35
C GLY A 31 17.56 -3.78 -5.79
N PHE A 32 17.62 -2.51 -6.21
CA PHE A 32 18.12 -2.14 -7.55
C PHE A 32 19.60 -2.49 -7.75
N VAL A 33 20.43 -2.26 -6.75
CA VAL A 33 21.87 -2.60 -6.82
C VAL A 33 22.07 -4.10 -6.96
N LEU A 34 21.38 -4.90 -6.15
CA LEU A 34 21.45 -6.36 -6.22
C LEU A 34 20.96 -6.89 -7.56
N GLN A 35 19.86 -6.35 -8.08
CA GLN A 35 19.34 -6.69 -9.40
C GLN A 35 20.35 -6.34 -10.51
N ALA A 36 20.98 -5.17 -10.46
CA ALA A 36 22.02 -4.77 -11.43
C ALA A 36 23.25 -5.67 -11.36
N LEU A 37 23.54 -6.30 -10.22
CA LEU A 37 24.59 -7.31 -10.04
C LEU A 37 24.18 -8.73 -10.47
N GLY A 38 22.97 -8.89 -11.05
CA GLY A 38 22.47 -10.16 -11.54
C GLY A 38 21.89 -11.07 -10.45
N VAL A 39 21.57 -10.53 -9.28
CA VAL A 39 20.91 -11.29 -8.21
C VAL A 39 19.43 -11.43 -8.53
N GLU A 40 18.97 -12.67 -8.69
CA GLU A 40 17.55 -12.99 -8.81
C GLU A 40 16.96 -13.35 -7.44
N GLY A 41 15.84 -12.71 -7.09
CA GLY A 41 15.25 -12.82 -5.75
C GLY A 41 14.78 -14.22 -5.35
N GLY A 42 14.29 -14.99 -6.28
CA GLY A 42 13.76 -16.35 -6.08
C GLY A 42 12.50 -16.41 -5.19
N ALA A 43 11.79 -17.54 -5.28
CA ALA A 43 10.48 -17.75 -4.64
C ALA A 43 10.47 -17.55 -3.10
N THR A 44 11.59 -17.78 -2.44
CA THR A 44 11.68 -17.59 -0.98
C THR A 44 11.65 -16.11 -0.59
N LEU A 45 12.34 -15.26 -1.33
CA LEU A 45 12.33 -13.81 -1.09
C LEU A 45 10.95 -13.22 -1.37
N GLU A 46 10.31 -13.65 -2.46
CA GLU A 46 8.93 -13.25 -2.80
C GLU A 46 7.96 -13.59 -1.69
N LYS A 47 7.97 -14.83 -1.20
CA LYS A 47 7.11 -15.26 -0.08
C LYS A 47 7.33 -14.40 1.19
N ILE A 48 8.58 -14.09 1.53
CA ILE A 48 8.88 -13.25 2.70
C ILE A 48 8.40 -11.81 2.46
N ALA A 49 8.55 -11.29 1.25
CA ALA A 49 8.05 -9.96 0.89
C ALA A 49 6.53 -9.89 1.00
N ASP A 50 5.80 -10.87 0.46
CA ASP A 50 4.33 -10.97 0.52
C ASP A 50 3.84 -11.05 1.97
N LEU A 51 4.50 -11.87 2.80
CA LEU A 51 4.22 -11.93 4.23
C LEU A 51 4.43 -10.58 4.91
N GLY A 52 5.53 -9.90 4.60
CA GLY A 52 5.84 -8.59 5.14
C GLY A 52 4.80 -7.54 4.76
N VAL A 53 4.40 -7.50 3.50
CA VAL A 53 3.35 -6.58 3.00
C VAL A 53 2.01 -6.90 3.64
N THR A 54 1.62 -8.17 3.73
CA THR A 54 0.36 -8.59 4.35
C THR A 54 0.29 -8.17 5.83
N LEU A 55 1.35 -8.42 6.60
CA LEU A 55 1.41 -8.03 8.01
C LEU A 55 1.39 -6.50 8.19
N LEU A 56 2.05 -5.77 7.28
CA LEU A 56 2.02 -4.31 7.29
C LEU A 56 0.63 -3.76 7.02
N LEU A 57 -0.03 -4.24 5.96
CA LEU A 57 -1.40 -3.85 5.62
C LEU A 57 -2.38 -4.19 6.73
N PHE A 58 -2.24 -5.36 7.33
CA PHE A 58 -3.03 -5.76 8.51
C PHE A 58 -2.82 -4.80 9.68
N SER A 59 -1.57 -4.46 10.01
CA SER A 59 -1.24 -3.49 11.06
C SER A 59 -1.84 -2.11 10.82
N ILE A 60 -1.83 -1.64 9.55
CA ILE A 60 -2.47 -0.39 9.15
C ILE A 60 -3.99 -0.50 9.33
N GLY A 61 -4.58 -1.61 8.89
CA GLY A 61 -6.02 -1.87 9.01
C GLY A 61 -6.50 -1.85 10.47
N LEU A 62 -5.71 -2.40 11.41
CA LEU A 62 -6.04 -2.36 12.84
C LEU A 62 -6.04 -0.94 13.43
N LYS A 63 -5.20 -0.05 12.90
CA LYS A 63 -5.10 1.35 13.34
C LYS A 63 -6.17 2.24 12.68
N LEU A 64 -6.81 1.75 11.63
CA LEU A 64 -7.79 2.50 10.86
C LEU A 64 -9.13 2.60 11.59
N ARG A 65 -9.65 3.83 11.69
CA ARG A 65 -11.01 4.09 12.13
C ARG A 65 -11.88 4.32 10.90
N LEU A 66 -12.65 3.31 10.47
CA LEU A 66 -13.53 3.41 9.29
C LEU A 66 -14.44 4.64 9.32
N ARG A 67 -14.91 5.03 10.51
CA ARG A 67 -15.71 6.25 10.70
C ARG A 67 -14.97 7.53 10.29
N SER A 68 -13.64 7.55 10.32
CA SER A 68 -12.87 8.72 9.89
C SER A 68 -12.91 8.94 8.38
N LEU A 69 -13.13 7.88 7.59
CA LEU A 69 -13.21 8.00 6.12
C LEU A 69 -14.41 8.82 5.66
N THR A 70 -15.44 8.96 6.51
CA THR A 70 -16.60 9.81 6.22
C THR A 70 -16.34 11.29 6.45
N ASN A 71 -15.18 11.65 7.03
CA ASN A 71 -14.83 13.04 7.27
C ASN A 71 -14.60 13.76 5.93
N PRO A 72 -15.21 14.96 5.74
CA PRO A 72 -15.04 15.74 4.50
C PRO A 72 -13.57 16.05 4.17
N GLU A 73 -12.73 16.26 5.18
CA GLU A 73 -11.29 16.52 5.02
C GLU A 73 -10.58 15.35 4.30
N ILE A 74 -11.05 14.12 4.46
CA ILE A 74 -10.45 12.92 3.91
C ILE A 74 -10.98 12.65 2.51
N TRP A 75 -12.29 12.45 2.35
CA TRP A 75 -12.83 12.10 1.02
C TRP A 75 -12.73 13.24 0.03
N ALA A 76 -13.01 14.48 0.44
CA ALA A 76 -12.86 15.64 -0.44
C ALA A 76 -11.39 15.92 -0.73
N GLY A 77 -10.51 15.80 0.27
CA GLY A 77 -9.07 15.93 0.09
C GLY A 77 -8.51 14.92 -0.91
N ALA A 78 -8.87 13.64 -0.77
CA ALA A 78 -8.48 12.59 -1.73
C ALA A 78 -9.01 12.87 -3.14
N SER A 79 -10.31 13.21 -3.26
CA SER A 79 -10.95 13.47 -4.57
C SER A 79 -10.34 14.68 -5.27
N ILE A 80 -10.16 15.80 -4.56
CA ILE A 80 -9.58 17.02 -5.12
C ILE A 80 -8.12 16.78 -5.52
N HIS A 81 -7.33 16.16 -4.64
CA HIS A 81 -5.94 15.83 -4.93
C HIS A 81 -5.81 14.97 -6.18
N MET A 82 -6.56 13.87 -6.26
CA MET A 82 -6.53 12.98 -7.42
C MET A 82 -6.98 13.70 -8.69
N LEU A 83 -8.08 14.46 -8.63
CA LEU A 83 -8.59 15.20 -9.79
C LEU A 83 -7.54 16.18 -10.33
N VAL A 84 -6.95 17.00 -9.46
CA VAL A 84 -5.93 17.98 -9.84
C VAL A 84 -4.70 17.26 -10.40
N THR A 85 -4.22 16.22 -9.74
CA THR A 85 -3.05 15.45 -10.17
C THR A 85 -3.29 14.80 -11.54
N VAL A 86 -4.46 14.17 -11.73
CA VAL A 86 -4.83 13.55 -13.02
C VAL A 86 -4.89 14.60 -14.13
N ILE A 87 -5.52 15.75 -13.91
CA ILE A 87 -5.60 16.82 -14.91
C ILE A 87 -4.21 17.33 -15.29
N VAL A 88 -3.37 17.64 -14.30
CA VAL A 88 -2.03 18.19 -14.53
C VAL A 88 -1.14 17.16 -15.26
N PHE A 89 -1.09 15.92 -14.78
CA PHE A 89 -0.27 14.89 -15.42
C PHE A 89 -0.82 14.47 -16.79
N ALA A 90 -2.14 14.35 -16.96
CA ALA A 90 -2.72 14.03 -18.27
C ALA A 90 -2.39 15.12 -19.29
N ALA A 91 -2.52 16.38 -18.93
CA ALA A 91 -2.15 17.50 -19.80
C ALA A 91 -0.66 17.48 -20.15
N ALA A 92 0.22 17.26 -19.18
CA ALA A 92 1.66 17.19 -19.40
C ALA A 92 2.06 16.00 -20.29
N ILE A 93 1.53 14.80 -20.01
CA ILE A 93 1.82 13.58 -20.78
C ILE A 93 1.27 13.71 -22.21
N TYR A 94 0.06 14.24 -22.38
CA TYR A 94 -0.54 14.47 -23.69
C TYR A 94 0.27 15.51 -24.50
N ALA A 95 0.73 16.58 -23.86
CA ALA A 95 1.61 17.56 -24.50
C ALA A 95 2.94 16.93 -24.95
N LEU A 96 3.51 15.99 -24.19
CA LEU A 96 4.67 15.21 -24.62
C LEU A 96 4.36 14.36 -25.85
N GLY A 97 3.16 13.76 -25.95
CA GLY A 97 2.71 13.05 -27.14
C GLY A 97 2.66 13.92 -28.40
N LEU A 98 2.29 15.21 -28.24
CA LEU A 98 2.23 16.19 -29.33
C LEU A 98 3.61 16.76 -29.70
N SER A 99 4.67 16.49 -28.93
CA SER A 99 6.01 17.06 -29.13
C SER A 99 6.74 16.58 -30.38
N GLY A 100 6.21 15.57 -31.10
CA GLY A 100 6.83 14.96 -32.26
C GLY A 100 8.02 14.03 -31.97
N LEU A 101 8.34 13.80 -30.71
CA LEU A 101 9.38 12.83 -30.32
C LEU A 101 8.85 11.41 -30.49
N SER A 102 9.56 10.59 -31.26
CA SER A 102 9.15 9.23 -31.59
C SER A 102 8.89 8.33 -30.38
N VAL A 103 9.59 8.57 -29.27
CA VAL A 103 9.42 7.84 -28.00
C VAL A 103 8.03 8.07 -27.40
N PHE A 104 7.42 9.23 -27.62
CA PHE A 104 6.13 9.63 -27.07
C PHE A 104 4.98 9.56 -28.08
N GLY A 105 5.24 9.16 -29.32
CA GLY A 105 4.28 9.16 -30.43
C GLY A 105 3.04 8.27 -30.22
N ALA A 106 3.12 7.30 -29.30
CA ALA A 106 2.01 6.43 -28.92
C ALA A 106 1.09 7.00 -27.83
N LEU A 107 1.41 8.16 -27.25
CA LEU A 107 0.66 8.79 -26.16
C LEU A 107 -0.56 9.56 -26.71
N ASP A 108 -1.66 8.84 -26.90
CA ASP A 108 -2.95 9.46 -27.17
C ASP A 108 -3.60 10.01 -25.88
N PHE A 109 -4.70 10.72 -26.00
CA PHE A 109 -5.41 11.30 -24.86
C PHE A 109 -5.85 10.24 -23.85
N LYS A 110 -6.33 9.08 -24.31
CA LYS A 110 -6.83 8.00 -23.45
C LYS A 110 -5.69 7.40 -22.63
N LEU A 111 -4.56 7.10 -23.28
CA LEU A 111 -3.39 6.55 -22.61
C LEU A 111 -2.78 7.54 -21.64
N SER A 112 -2.71 8.83 -22.03
CA SER A 112 -2.24 9.90 -21.14
C SER A 112 -3.11 10.03 -19.89
N LEU A 113 -4.43 9.92 -20.02
CA LEU A 113 -5.35 9.93 -18.88
C LEU A 113 -5.16 8.70 -17.98
N MET A 114 -4.98 7.51 -18.55
CA MET A 114 -4.75 6.27 -17.77
C MET A 114 -3.43 6.34 -17.00
N ILE A 115 -2.36 6.80 -17.62
CA ILE A 115 -1.05 6.97 -16.98
C ILE A 115 -1.15 8.03 -15.87
N ALA A 116 -1.79 9.16 -16.13
CA ALA A 116 -1.99 10.21 -15.15
C ALA A 116 -2.79 9.72 -13.92
N PHE A 117 -3.83 8.91 -14.17
CA PHE A 117 -4.59 8.28 -13.10
C PHE A 117 -3.70 7.34 -12.28
N ALA A 118 -2.91 6.49 -12.93
CA ALA A 118 -1.96 5.61 -12.22
C ALA A 118 -0.93 6.40 -11.39
N LEU A 119 -0.44 7.53 -11.91
CA LEU A 119 0.50 8.41 -11.20
C LEU A 119 -0.14 9.24 -10.07
N SER A 120 -1.47 9.29 -9.98
CA SER A 120 -2.16 10.01 -8.91
C SER A 120 -2.18 9.26 -7.59
N PHE A 121 -1.82 7.97 -7.58
CA PHE A 121 -1.75 7.18 -6.36
C PHE A 121 -0.45 7.42 -5.61
N SER A 122 -0.56 7.46 -4.29
CA SER A 122 0.57 7.58 -3.38
C SER A 122 0.82 6.25 -2.64
N SER A 123 2.07 6.01 -2.26
CA SER A 123 2.41 4.78 -1.54
C SER A 123 1.95 4.83 -0.08
N THR A 124 0.94 4.03 0.26
CA THR A 124 0.46 3.84 1.64
C THR A 124 1.56 3.30 2.54
N VAL A 125 2.34 2.33 2.05
CA VAL A 125 3.45 1.72 2.80
C VAL A 125 4.51 2.75 3.17
N PHE A 126 4.93 3.57 2.21
CA PHE A 126 5.94 4.60 2.44
C PHE A 126 5.46 5.66 3.45
N ALA A 127 4.25 6.18 3.27
CA ALA A 127 3.68 7.18 4.15
C ALA A 127 3.54 6.67 5.59
N VAL A 128 3.04 5.43 5.78
CA VAL A 128 2.91 4.82 7.10
C VAL A 128 4.27 4.67 7.77
N LYS A 129 5.31 4.19 7.05
CA LYS A 129 6.64 4.05 7.60
C LYS A 129 7.23 5.38 8.06
N VAL A 130 7.09 6.44 7.26
CA VAL A 130 7.53 7.79 7.64
C VAL A 130 6.79 8.29 8.89
N LEU A 131 5.47 8.10 8.96
CA LEU A 131 4.67 8.50 10.12
C LEU A 131 5.01 7.68 11.38
N GLU A 132 5.30 6.39 11.24
CA GLU A 132 5.75 5.53 12.36
C GLU A 132 7.10 6.00 12.90
N GLU A 133 8.09 6.22 12.03
CA GLU A 133 9.44 6.67 12.41
C GLU A 133 9.43 8.04 13.10
N ARG A 134 8.48 8.93 12.72
CA ARG A 134 8.29 10.23 13.36
C ARG A 134 7.40 10.20 14.59
N GLY A 135 6.79 9.06 14.93
CA GLY A 135 5.81 8.97 16.02
C GLY A 135 4.51 9.72 15.76
N GLU A 136 4.20 10.04 14.50
CA GLU A 136 3.09 10.91 14.09
C GLU A 136 1.83 10.17 13.64
N MET A 137 1.80 8.83 13.74
CA MET A 137 0.64 7.99 13.35
C MET A 137 -0.68 8.42 14.01
N SER A 138 -0.63 8.87 15.26
CA SER A 138 -1.79 9.29 16.04
C SER A 138 -2.11 10.79 15.91
N SER A 139 -1.28 11.55 15.22
CA SER A 139 -1.49 12.98 14.99
C SER A 139 -2.69 13.23 14.07
N ARG A 140 -3.22 14.46 14.05
CA ARG A 140 -4.33 14.82 13.16
C ARG A 140 -3.93 14.63 11.69
N HIS A 141 -2.77 15.17 11.31
CA HIS A 141 -2.28 15.05 9.92
C HIS A 141 -1.96 13.59 9.55
N GLY A 142 -1.39 12.78 10.46
CA GLY A 142 -1.15 11.37 10.21
C GLY A 142 -2.44 10.60 9.91
N ARG A 143 -3.49 10.80 10.72
CA ARG A 143 -4.78 10.17 10.48
C ARG A 143 -5.45 10.63 9.18
N ILE A 144 -5.36 11.92 8.84
CA ILE A 144 -5.90 12.45 7.59
C ILE A 144 -5.12 11.88 6.40
N SER A 145 -3.79 11.86 6.44
CA SER A 145 -2.95 11.30 5.38
C SER A 145 -3.27 9.83 5.12
N ILE A 146 -3.33 8.99 6.17
CA ILE A 146 -3.69 7.58 6.03
C ILE A 146 -5.11 7.44 5.47
N GLY A 147 -6.06 8.25 5.92
CA GLY A 147 -7.42 8.27 5.41
C GLY A 147 -7.48 8.60 3.91
N ILE A 148 -6.73 9.59 3.45
CA ILE A 148 -6.62 9.97 2.03
C ILE A 148 -6.07 8.81 1.20
N LEU A 149 -4.99 8.17 1.66
CA LEU A 149 -4.39 7.02 0.97
C LEU A 149 -5.37 5.86 0.80
N ILE A 150 -6.12 5.53 1.85
CA ILE A 150 -7.14 4.49 1.78
C ILE A 150 -8.29 4.87 0.85
N MET A 151 -8.69 6.15 0.82
CA MET A 151 -9.67 6.60 -0.17
C MET A 151 -9.14 6.48 -1.60
N GLN A 152 -7.87 6.74 -1.84
CA GLN A 152 -7.23 6.46 -3.14
C GLN A 152 -7.32 4.98 -3.49
N ASP A 153 -7.01 4.07 -2.57
CA ASP A 153 -7.11 2.62 -2.80
C ASP A 153 -8.55 2.20 -3.14
N ILE A 154 -9.55 2.78 -2.47
CA ILE A 154 -10.98 2.56 -2.81
C ILE A 154 -11.28 3.04 -4.24
N PHE A 155 -10.79 4.22 -4.64
CA PHE A 155 -10.95 4.72 -6.01
C PHE A 155 -10.26 3.84 -7.04
N ALA A 156 -9.09 3.25 -6.71
CA ALA A 156 -8.42 2.27 -7.57
C ALA A 156 -9.30 1.04 -7.82
N VAL A 157 -9.86 0.46 -6.75
CA VAL A 157 -10.74 -0.72 -6.86
C VAL A 157 -11.98 -0.39 -7.68
N LEU A 158 -12.62 0.76 -7.44
CA LEU A 158 -13.76 1.20 -8.24
C LEU A 158 -13.40 1.37 -9.71
N PHE A 159 -12.29 2.05 -10.01
CA PHE A 159 -11.81 2.23 -11.38
C PHE A 159 -11.54 0.89 -12.07
N LEU A 160 -10.85 -0.03 -11.42
CA LEU A 160 -10.58 -1.36 -11.97
C LEU A 160 -11.87 -2.14 -12.22
N THR A 161 -12.82 -2.08 -11.29
CA THR A 161 -14.14 -2.73 -11.44
C THR A 161 -14.87 -2.21 -12.68
N PHE A 162 -14.92 -0.89 -12.86
CA PHE A 162 -15.59 -0.27 -14.02
C PHE A 162 -14.81 -0.48 -15.32
N SER A 163 -13.48 -0.40 -15.28
CA SER A 163 -12.62 -0.52 -16.47
C SER A 163 -12.54 -1.95 -17.00
N THR A 164 -12.51 -2.94 -16.12
CA THR A 164 -12.39 -4.35 -16.49
C THR A 164 -13.73 -5.06 -16.63
N GLY A 165 -14.82 -4.44 -16.16
CA GLY A 165 -16.14 -5.08 -16.08
C GLY A 165 -16.20 -6.24 -15.09
N LYS A 166 -15.14 -6.47 -14.31
CA LYS A 166 -15.08 -7.52 -13.29
C LYS A 166 -15.73 -7.02 -12.01
N ILE A 167 -16.90 -7.53 -11.72
CA ILE A 167 -17.57 -7.27 -10.44
C ILE A 167 -16.83 -8.05 -9.35
N PRO A 168 -16.54 -7.46 -8.18
CA PRO A 168 -15.98 -8.18 -7.05
C PRO A 168 -16.79 -9.45 -6.77
N SER A 169 -16.09 -10.55 -6.51
CA SER A 169 -16.74 -11.83 -6.21
C SER A 169 -17.78 -11.66 -5.07
N PRO A 170 -18.98 -12.24 -5.19
CA PRO A 170 -19.93 -12.26 -4.07
C PRO A 170 -19.32 -12.81 -2.77
N TRP A 171 -18.34 -13.69 -2.88
CA TRP A 171 -17.57 -14.22 -1.75
C TRP A 171 -16.77 -13.15 -1.01
N ALA A 172 -16.26 -12.12 -1.69
CA ALA A 172 -15.58 -11.01 -1.05
C ALA A 172 -16.52 -10.23 -0.12
N ILE A 173 -17.76 -10.01 -0.56
CA ILE A 173 -18.81 -9.37 0.27
C ILE A 173 -19.18 -10.27 1.45
N ALA A 174 -19.35 -11.58 1.21
CA ALA A 174 -19.63 -12.55 2.25
C ALA A 174 -18.48 -12.64 3.27
N LEU A 175 -17.23 -12.58 2.82
CA LEU A 175 -16.05 -12.56 3.70
C LEU A 175 -16.05 -11.32 4.60
N VAL A 176 -16.23 -10.13 4.02
CA VAL A 176 -16.30 -8.87 4.79
C VAL A 176 -17.46 -8.90 5.79
N GLY A 177 -18.64 -9.32 5.37
CA GLY A 177 -19.81 -9.48 6.24
C GLY A 177 -19.55 -10.50 7.35
N GLY A 178 -18.96 -11.65 7.02
CA GLY A 178 -18.56 -12.69 7.98
C GLY A 178 -17.55 -12.19 9.01
N LEU A 179 -16.54 -11.44 8.59
CA LEU A 179 -15.56 -10.82 9.49
C LEU A 179 -16.22 -9.79 10.43
N MET A 180 -17.16 -8.99 9.92
CA MET A 180 -17.91 -8.04 10.76
C MET A 180 -18.74 -8.75 11.81
N ILE A 181 -19.40 -9.85 11.47
CA ILE A 181 -20.18 -10.68 12.40
C ILE A 181 -19.26 -11.40 13.40
N ALA A 182 -18.12 -11.90 12.95
CA ALA A 182 -17.14 -12.59 13.80
C ALA A 182 -16.33 -11.64 14.71
N ARG A 183 -16.41 -10.32 14.47
CA ARG A 183 -15.67 -9.31 15.25
C ARG A 183 -15.80 -9.48 16.77
N PRO A 184 -17.00 -9.62 17.38
CA PRO A 184 -17.12 -9.80 18.83
C PRO A 184 -16.46 -11.10 19.32
N LEU A 185 -16.46 -12.15 18.52
CA LEU A 185 -15.76 -13.40 18.83
C LEU A 185 -14.24 -13.18 18.87
N PHE A 186 -13.69 -12.47 17.89
CA PHE A 186 -12.26 -12.14 17.85
C PHE A 186 -11.84 -11.30 19.06
N PHE A 187 -12.64 -10.32 19.48
CA PHE A 187 -12.38 -9.56 20.70
C PHE A 187 -12.45 -10.43 21.96
N ALA A 188 -13.43 -11.32 22.06
CA ALA A 188 -13.54 -12.23 23.20
C ALA A 188 -12.36 -13.22 23.27
N ILE A 189 -11.82 -13.65 22.13
CA ILE A 189 -10.61 -14.46 22.06
C ILE A 189 -9.40 -13.60 22.48
N LEU A 190 -9.28 -12.39 21.94
CA LEU A 190 -8.17 -11.47 22.23
C LEU A 190 -8.06 -11.17 23.73
N ASP A 191 -9.20 -10.94 24.40
CA ASP A 191 -9.24 -10.69 25.85
C ASP A 191 -8.78 -11.91 26.67
N ARG A 192 -8.96 -13.13 26.12
CA ARG A 192 -8.58 -14.39 26.80
C ARG A 192 -7.15 -14.86 26.48
N VAL A 193 -6.65 -14.51 25.31
CA VAL A 193 -5.28 -14.89 24.85
C VAL A 193 -4.20 -14.24 25.71
N GLY A 194 -4.51 -13.14 26.39
CA GLY A 194 -3.55 -12.45 27.25
C GLY A 194 -2.47 -11.71 26.45
N HIS A 195 -1.27 -11.60 27.07
CA HIS A 195 -0.17 -10.82 26.50
C HIS A 195 0.97 -11.77 26.10
N ARG A 196 1.74 -11.39 25.07
CA ARG A 196 2.97 -12.01 24.56
C ARG A 196 2.78 -12.95 23.36
N GLU A 197 3.27 -14.19 23.44
CA GLU A 197 3.45 -15.11 22.30
C GLU A 197 2.14 -15.54 21.66
N LEU A 198 1.09 -15.82 22.47
CA LEU A 198 -0.22 -16.20 21.97
C LEU A 198 -0.90 -15.04 21.22
N LEU A 199 -0.70 -13.80 21.68
CA LEU A 199 -1.20 -12.62 21.00
C LEU A 199 -0.55 -12.45 19.63
N LEU A 200 0.77 -12.66 19.56
CA LEU A 200 1.53 -12.64 18.31
C LEU A 200 1.03 -13.70 17.33
N LEU A 201 0.91 -14.95 17.80
CA LEU A 201 0.39 -16.06 16.96
C LEU A 201 -1.03 -15.80 16.47
N PHE A 202 -1.90 -15.29 17.34
CA PHE A 202 -3.28 -14.96 16.97
C PHE A 202 -3.34 -13.82 15.96
N SER A 203 -2.51 -12.79 16.11
CA SER A 203 -2.43 -11.68 15.15
C SER A 203 -1.90 -12.14 13.79
N VAL A 204 -0.89 -13.01 13.78
CA VAL A 204 -0.36 -13.63 12.55
C VAL A 204 -1.41 -14.52 11.90
N PHE A 205 -2.15 -15.33 12.70
CA PHE A 205 -3.25 -16.15 12.18
C PHE A 205 -4.35 -15.30 11.55
N LEU A 206 -4.74 -14.19 12.18
CA LEU A 206 -5.75 -13.29 11.61
C LEU A 206 -5.24 -12.65 10.30
N ALA A 207 -3.99 -12.20 10.28
CA ALA A 207 -3.42 -11.54 9.10
C ALA A 207 -3.26 -12.51 7.91
N LEU A 208 -2.71 -13.69 8.14
CA LEU A 208 -2.39 -14.65 7.09
C LEU A 208 -3.52 -15.62 6.81
N GLY A 209 -4.21 -16.12 7.84
CA GLY A 209 -5.27 -17.10 7.68
C GLY A 209 -6.57 -16.49 7.13
N LEU A 210 -6.98 -15.35 7.68
CA LEU A 210 -8.22 -14.68 7.25
C LEU A 210 -7.97 -13.56 6.24
N GLY A 211 -6.86 -12.84 6.36
CA GLY A 211 -6.50 -11.78 5.43
C GLY A 211 -6.04 -12.33 4.09
N ALA A 212 -4.90 -12.99 4.02
CA ALA A 212 -4.35 -13.51 2.76
C ALA A 212 -5.17 -14.68 2.21
N GLY A 213 -5.51 -15.69 3.05
CA GLY A 213 -6.28 -16.86 2.62
C GLY A 213 -7.71 -16.55 2.14
N GLY A 214 -8.30 -15.44 2.60
CA GLY A 214 -9.61 -14.99 2.13
C GLY A 214 -9.62 -14.38 0.73
N PHE A 215 -8.46 -14.02 0.17
CA PHE A 215 -8.32 -13.46 -1.18
C PHE A 215 -7.92 -14.49 -2.24
N GLU A 216 -7.59 -15.72 -1.85
CA GLU A 216 -7.26 -16.80 -2.79
C GLU A 216 -8.51 -17.53 -3.34
N PHE A 217 -9.70 -17.24 -2.81
CA PHE A 217 -11.02 -17.75 -3.24
C PHE A 217 -11.83 -16.64 -3.91
#